data_55a97ada786910d9b29289cf06b8f9ee
#
_entry.id   55a97ada786910d9b29289cf06b8f9ee
#
_cell.length_a   1.000
_cell.length_b   1.000
_cell.length_c   1.000
_cell.angle_alpha   90.00
_cell.angle_beta   90.00
_cell.angle_gamma   90.00
#
_symmetry.space_group_name_H-M   'P 1'
#
loop_
_entity.id
_entity.type
_entity.pdbx_description
1 polymer ?
#
loop_
_entity_poly.entity_id
_entity_poly.type
_entity_poly.pdbx_seq_one_letter_code
_entity_poly.pdbx_strand_id
1 'polypeptide(L)'
;MLGNDISLLNQKPYLFDMTIRENLKLSLLDSDLDESQIDQKINDSLEKSQLTNLINNLPEGIDTNVFETGSRFSGGERQRIAFARSIIQNNELLLLDEPTVGLDPKTEHELLTTIFESSKDKTIVWITHHLNSIEYMDRIIFIKDGEIEMDGSHRELYENNEKYKKLYDMDNIK
;
A
#
# COMPACT_ATOMS: atom_id res chain seq x y z
N MET A 1 -17.80 -7.38 -13.62
CA MET A 1 -16.99 -8.01 -12.55
C MET A 1 -16.08 -6.93 -11.97
N LEU A 2 -16.23 -6.56 -10.72
CA LEU A 2 -15.44 -5.50 -10.06
C LEU A 2 -13.99 -5.92 -9.74
N GLY A 3 -13.61 -7.18 -9.95
CA GLY A 3 -12.34 -7.72 -9.47
C GLY A 3 -11.09 -7.29 -10.22
N ASN A 4 -11.21 -6.75 -11.42
CA ASN A 4 -10.06 -6.37 -12.26
C ASN A 4 -9.79 -4.85 -12.24
N ASP A 5 -10.63 -4.06 -11.55
CA ASP A 5 -10.54 -2.60 -11.57
C ASP A 5 -10.00 -2.03 -10.25
N ILE A 6 -9.80 -2.90 -9.26
CA ILE A 6 -9.40 -2.51 -7.90
C ILE A 6 -8.12 -3.24 -7.50
N SER A 7 -7.12 -2.49 -7.08
CA SER A 7 -5.94 -3.01 -6.40
C SER A 7 -6.14 -2.96 -4.88
N LEU A 8 -5.81 -4.05 -4.20
CA LEU A 8 -5.97 -4.16 -2.74
C LEU A 8 -4.62 -4.43 -2.07
N LEU A 9 -4.30 -3.62 -1.06
CA LEU A 9 -3.20 -3.87 -0.13
C LEU A 9 -3.78 -4.08 1.27
N ASN A 10 -3.73 -5.32 1.74
CA ASN A 10 -4.22 -5.72 3.05
C ASN A 10 -3.24 -5.37 4.18
N GLN A 11 -3.74 -5.25 5.40
CA GLN A 11 -2.99 -5.08 6.63
C GLN A 11 -1.87 -6.14 6.81
N LYS A 12 -2.19 -7.40 6.54
CA LYS A 12 -1.25 -8.52 6.59
C LYS A 12 -1.19 -9.17 5.21
N PRO A 13 -0.34 -8.66 4.31
CA PRO A 13 -0.27 -9.20 2.97
C PRO A 13 0.29 -10.61 3.00
N TYR A 14 -0.39 -11.51 2.31
CA TYR A 14 0.11 -12.86 2.11
C TYR A 14 1.06 -12.90 0.92
N LEU A 15 2.27 -13.40 1.16
CA LEU A 15 3.22 -13.75 0.11
C LEU A 15 3.31 -15.28 0.04
N PHE A 16 3.21 -15.81 -1.16
CA PHE A 16 3.25 -17.25 -1.40
C PHE A 16 4.69 -17.77 -1.33
N ASP A 17 4.86 -19.04 -0.92
CA ASP A 17 6.16 -19.72 -0.90
C ASP A 17 6.63 -20.02 -2.33
N MET A 18 7.09 -18.99 -2.99
CA MET A 18 7.64 -18.96 -4.34
C MET A 18 8.56 -17.74 -4.48
N THR A 19 9.16 -17.53 -5.63
CA THR A 19 10.04 -16.38 -5.86
C THR A 19 9.30 -15.05 -5.82
N ILE A 20 10.03 -13.93 -5.65
CA ILE A 20 9.44 -12.59 -5.73
C ILE A 20 8.81 -12.40 -7.12
N ARG A 21 9.50 -12.80 -8.19
CA ARG A 21 8.99 -12.76 -9.58
C ARG A 21 7.64 -13.46 -9.69
N GLU A 22 7.54 -14.68 -9.20
CA GLU A 22 6.31 -15.47 -9.27
C GLU A 22 5.18 -14.82 -8.46
N ASN A 23 5.48 -14.29 -7.26
CA ASN A 23 4.51 -13.54 -6.47
C ASN A 23 3.94 -12.32 -7.22
N LEU A 24 4.77 -11.59 -7.98
CA LEU A 24 4.33 -10.45 -8.78
C LEU A 24 3.53 -10.90 -10.02
N LYS A 25 3.95 -11.97 -10.69
CA LYS A 25 3.24 -12.54 -11.85
C LYS A 25 1.81 -12.98 -11.54
N LEU A 26 1.48 -13.34 -10.29
CA LEU A 26 0.11 -13.73 -9.91
C LEU A 26 -0.95 -12.69 -10.29
N SER A 27 -0.61 -11.41 -10.25
CA SER A 27 -1.53 -10.33 -10.64
C SER A 27 -1.70 -10.16 -12.15
N LEU A 28 -0.94 -10.91 -12.96
CA LEU A 28 -0.92 -10.83 -14.42
C LEU A 28 -1.43 -12.12 -15.10
N LEU A 29 -1.89 -13.12 -14.32
CA LEU A 29 -2.26 -14.45 -14.86
C LEU A 29 -3.36 -14.41 -15.94
N ASP A 30 -4.28 -13.45 -15.83
CA ASP A 30 -5.41 -13.30 -16.76
C ASP A 30 -5.13 -12.26 -17.86
N SER A 31 -3.85 -11.86 -18.04
CA SER A 31 -3.46 -10.89 -19.06
C SER A 31 -2.96 -11.59 -20.33
N ASP A 32 -3.29 -11.02 -21.49
CA ASP A 32 -2.77 -11.47 -22.81
C ASP A 32 -1.36 -10.91 -23.09
N LEU A 33 -0.53 -10.72 -22.06
CA LEU A 33 0.79 -10.14 -22.18
C LEU A 33 1.85 -11.20 -22.53
N ASP A 34 2.79 -10.83 -23.38
CA ASP A 34 3.99 -11.64 -23.62
C ASP A 34 5.00 -11.49 -22.47
N GLU A 35 6.01 -12.37 -22.41
CA GLU A 35 7.02 -12.37 -21.33
C GLU A 35 7.78 -11.04 -21.23
N SER A 36 8.05 -10.36 -22.34
CA SER A 36 8.75 -9.08 -22.35
C SER A 36 7.90 -7.98 -21.71
N GLN A 37 6.61 -7.96 -22.00
CA GLN A 37 5.65 -7.03 -21.40
C GLN A 37 5.45 -7.31 -19.92
N ILE A 38 5.43 -8.57 -19.51
CA ILE A 38 5.38 -9.00 -18.11
C ILE A 38 6.62 -8.51 -17.36
N ASP A 39 7.82 -8.75 -17.90
CA ASP A 39 9.06 -8.31 -17.28
C ASP A 39 9.14 -6.78 -17.16
N GLN A 40 8.65 -6.04 -18.17
CA GLN A 40 8.58 -4.58 -18.08
C GLN A 40 7.66 -4.13 -16.94
N LYS A 41 6.45 -4.68 -16.84
CA LYS A 41 5.51 -4.35 -15.74
C LYS A 41 6.08 -4.69 -14.37
N ILE A 42 6.78 -5.81 -14.26
CA ILE A 42 7.46 -6.20 -13.02
C ILE A 42 8.51 -5.15 -12.65
N ASN A 43 9.39 -4.78 -13.57
CA ASN A 43 10.44 -3.79 -13.32
C ASN A 43 9.86 -2.43 -12.94
N ASP A 44 8.82 -1.96 -13.65
CA ASP A 44 8.11 -0.71 -13.33
C ASP A 44 7.50 -0.75 -11.92
N SER A 45 6.93 -1.90 -11.52
CA SER A 45 6.36 -2.05 -10.19
C SER A 45 7.41 -2.09 -9.07
N LEU A 46 8.57 -2.70 -9.33
CA LEU A 46 9.71 -2.72 -8.40
C LEU A 46 10.30 -1.31 -8.19
N GLU A 47 10.40 -0.52 -9.26
CA GLU A 47 10.86 0.86 -9.18
C GLU A 47 9.86 1.70 -8.37
N LYS A 48 8.58 1.67 -8.73
CA LYS A 48 7.50 2.40 -8.05
C LYS A 48 7.36 2.05 -6.57
N SER A 49 7.65 0.81 -6.17
CA SER A 49 7.61 0.34 -4.78
C SER A 49 8.94 0.48 -4.04
N GLN A 50 9.95 1.12 -4.65
CA GLN A 50 11.30 1.30 -4.11
C GLN A 50 11.98 -0.02 -3.69
N LEU A 51 11.73 -1.09 -4.44
CA LEU A 51 12.31 -2.42 -4.18
C LEU A 51 13.61 -2.68 -4.96
N THR A 52 13.94 -1.88 -5.96
CA THR A 52 15.09 -2.11 -6.85
C THR A 52 16.39 -2.34 -6.08
N ASN A 53 16.68 -1.51 -5.06
CA ASN A 53 17.88 -1.66 -4.25
C ASN A 53 17.87 -2.93 -3.40
N LEU A 54 16.72 -3.29 -2.83
CA LEU A 54 16.57 -4.54 -2.09
C LEU A 54 16.86 -5.73 -3.00
N ILE A 55 16.21 -5.79 -4.16
CA ILE A 55 16.34 -6.88 -5.13
C ILE A 55 17.79 -7.03 -5.61
N ASN A 56 18.47 -5.93 -5.93
CA ASN A 56 19.86 -5.94 -6.40
C ASN A 56 20.86 -6.45 -5.35
N ASN A 57 20.51 -6.38 -4.07
CA ASN A 57 21.34 -6.86 -2.96
C ASN A 57 21.04 -8.32 -2.58
N LEU A 58 20.03 -8.95 -3.17
CA LEU A 58 19.74 -10.36 -2.93
C LEU A 58 20.63 -11.25 -3.83
N PRO A 59 21.14 -12.38 -3.33
CA PRO A 59 22.00 -13.28 -4.10
C PRO A 59 21.38 -13.78 -5.41
N GLU A 60 20.06 -14.03 -5.39
CA GLU A 60 19.29 -14.53 -6.54
C GLU A 60 18.42 -13.43 -7.16
N GLY A 61 18.61 -12.16 -6.75
CA GLY A 61 17.83 -11.04 -7.25
C GLY A 61 16.31 -11.25 -7.07
N ILE A 62 15.57 -10.98 -8.13
CA ILE A 62 14.11 -11.14 -8.15
C ILE A 62 13.64 -12.60 -8.06
N ASP A 63 14.53 -13.55 -8.39
CA ASP A 63 14.25 -15.00 -8.33
C ASP A 63 14.51 -15.58 -6.94
N THR A 64 14.77 -14.71 -5.95
CA THR A 64 14.87 -15.09 -4.53
C THR A 64 13.52 -15.59 -4.02
N ASN A 65 13.51 -16.79 -3.41
CA ASN A 65 12.33 -17.36 -2.75
C ASN A 65 11.96 -16.55 -1.50
N VAL A 66 10.67 -16.25 -1.32
CA VAL A 66 10.18 -15.49 -0.17
C VAL A 66 9.91 -16.38 1.06
N PHE A 67 9.84 -17.70 0.87
CA PHE A 67 9.43 -18.71 1.85
C PHE A 67 8.05 -18.44 2.48
N GLU A 68 7.59 -19.34 3.33
CA GLU A 68 6.28 -19.23 3.97
C GLU A 68 6.08 -17.85 4.60
N THR A 69 5.01 -17.18 4.22
CA THR A 69 4.58 -15.86 4.71
C THR A 69 5.62 -14.74 4.58
N GLY A 70 6.64 -14.92 3.71
CA GLY A 70 7.70 -13.92 3.54
C GLY A 70 8.65 -13.81 4.73
N SER A 71 8.88 -14.92 5.47
CA SER A 71 9.67 -14.95 6.71
C SER A 71 11.11 -14.44 6.54
N ARG A 72 11.62 -14.39 5.29
CA ARG A 72 12.94 -13.86 4.94
C ARG A 72 13.02 -12.33 5.02
N PHE A 73 11.88 -11.63 4.92
CA PHE A 73 11.82 -10.19 4.78
C PHE A 73 11.27 -9.52 6.05
N SER A 74 11.72 -8.30 6.32
CA SER A 74 11.13 -7.44 7.35
C SER A 74 9.66 -7.13 7.06
N GLY A 75 8.94 -6.59 8.03
CA GLY A 75 7.54 -6.17 7.85
C GLY A 75 7.37 -5.18 6.69
N GLY A 76 8.20 -4.14 6.65
CA GLY A 76 8.16 -3.13 5.58
C GLY A 76 8.53 -3.67 4.20
N GLU A 77 9.50 -4.58 4.11
CA GLU A 77 9.86 -5.23 2.84
C GLU A 77 8.73 -6.11 2.32
N ARG A 78 8.07 -6.88 3.19
CA ARG A 78 6.87 -7.64 2.81
C ARG A 78 5.75 -6.75 2.31
N GLN A 79 5.48 -5.63 3.00
CA GLN A 79 4.47 -4.65 2.59
C GLN A 79 4.82 -4.05 1.22
N ARG A 80 6.08 -3.68 0.97
CA ARG A 80 6.51 -3.15 -0.34
C ARG A 80 6.39 -4.20 -1.45
N ILE A 81 6.72 -5.48 -1.20
CA ILE A 81 6.53 -6.55 -2.20
C ILE A 81 5.03 -6.73 -2.50
N ALA A 82 4.17 -6.70 -1.49
CA ALA A 82 2.73 -6.77 -1.68
C ALA A 82 2.17 -5.52 -2.39
N PHE A 83 2.71 -4.35 -2.08
CA PHE A 83 2.37 -3.11 -2.78
C PHE A 83 2.76 -3.19 -4.26
N ALA A 84 3.99 -3.64 -4.59
CA ALA A 84 4.42 -3.89 -5.96
C ALA A 84 3.43 -4.78 -6.70
N ARG A 85 3.01 -5.88 -6.06
CA ARG A 85 2.01 -6.80 -6.63
C ARG A 85 0.65 -6.13 -6.84
N SER A 86 0.23 -5.24 -5.94
CA SER A 86 -1.06 -4.55 -6.04
C SER A 86 -1.11 -3.52 -7.17
N ILE A 87 0.02 -2.87 -7.48
CA ILE A 87 0.08 -1.81 -8.49
C ILE A 87 0.45 -2.28 -9.90
N ILE A 88 0.90 -3.54 -10.04
CA ILE A 88 1.41 -4.07 -11.32
C ILE A 88 0.33 -4.08 -12.43
N GLN A 89 -0.93 -4.25 -12.08
CA GLN A 89 -2.06 -4.18 -13.00
C GLN A 89 -2.41 -2.75 -13.44
N ASN A 90 -1.90 -1.76 -12.72
CA ASN A 90 -2.14 -0.34 -12.97
C ASN A 90 -3.61 0.10 -12.87
N ASN A 91 -4.38 -0.52 -11.97
CA ASN A 91 -5.77 -0.16 -11.72
C ASN A 91 -5.92 1.29 -11.22
N GLU A 92 -7.05 1.92 -11.52
CA GLU A 92 -7.33 3.32 -11.15
C GLU A 92 -7.69 3.49 -9.66
N LEU A 93 -8.23 2.41 -9.03
CA LEU A 93 -8.60 2.41 -7.61
C LEU A 93 -7.64 1.53 -6.80
N LEU A 94 -7.03 2.14 -5.78
CA LEU A 94 -6.20 1.46 -4.79
C LEU A 94 -6.87 1.50 -3.42
N LEU A 95 -7.21 0.33 -2.91
CA LEU A 95 -7.75 0.16 -1.56
C LEU A 95 -6.64 -0.28 -0.62
N LEU A 96 -6.40 0.51 0.42
CA LEU A 96 -5.40 0.26 1.46
C LEU A 96 -6.11 -0.04 2.78
N ASP A 97 -5.89 -1.24 3.31
CA ASP A 97 -6.46 -1.67 4.60
C ASP A 97 -5.34 -1.74 5.63
N GLU A 98 -5.19 -0.68 6.42
CA GLU A 98 -4.17 -0.53 7.48
C GLU A 98 -2.75 -0.95 7.02
N PRO A 99 -2.22 -0.43 5.91
CA PRO A 99 -1.01 -0.97 5.27
C PRO A 99 0.27 -0.77 6.11
N THR A 100 0.23 0.04 7.16
CA THR A 100 1.40 0.41 7.97
C THR A 100 1.40 -0.19 9.36
N VAL A 101 0.37 -0.95 9.73
CA VAL A 101 0.26 -1.54 11.06
C VAL A 101 1.45 -2.46 11.37
N GLY A 102 2.08 -2.22 12.53
CA GLY A 102 3.22 -3.00 13.02
C GLY A 102 4.55 -2.62 12.39
N LEU A 103 4.61 -1.53 11.63
CA LEU A 103 5.86 -0.93 11.16
C LEU A 103 6.37 0.10 12.18
N ASP A 104 7.70 0.27 12.24
CA ASP A 104 8.28 1.40 12.96
C ASP A 104 8.01 2.72 12.23
N PRO A 105 8.04 3.88 12.92
CA PRO A 105 7.62 5.16 12.33
C PRO A 105 8.41 5.55 11.07
N LYS A 106 9.68 5.19 10.97
CA LYS A 106 10.49 5.49 9.79
C LYS A 106 10.04 4.67 8.58
N THR A 107 9.88 3.36 8.77
CA THR A 107 9.43 2.43 7.73
C THR A 107 8.00 2.76 7.29
N GLU A 108 7.11 3.14 8.22
CA GLU A 108 5.76 3.63 7.92
C GLU A 108 5.80 4.85 7.01
N HIS A 109 6.55 5.89 7.39
CA HIS A 109 6.68 7.12 6.58
C HIS A 109 7.23 6.84 5.18
N GLU A 110 8.27 6.00 5.07
CA GLU A 110 8.85 5.60 3.79
C GLU A 110 7.84 4.86 2.90
N LEU A 111 7.05 3.94 3.47
CA LEU A 111 6.02 3.19 2.74
C LEU A 111 4.90 4.11 2.26
N LEU A 112 4.35 4.97 3.13
CA LEU A 112 3.29 5.92 2.77
C LEU A 112 3.76 6.89 1.68
N THR A 113 4.96 7.45 1.81
CA THR A 113 5.56 8.31 0.78
C THR A 113 5.62 7.56 -0.56
N THR A 114 6.11 6.32 -0.55
CA THR A 114 6.19 5.47 -1.74
C THR A 114 4.81 5.25 -2.37
N ILE A 115 3.80 4.92 -1.56
CA ILE A 115 2.43 4.70 -2.02
C ILE A 115 1.86 5.96 -2.67
N PHE A 116 1.95 7.10 -2.00
CA PHE A 116 1.37 8.35 -2.49
C PHE A 116 2.08 8.86 -3.75
N GLU A 117 3.41 8.80 -3.80
CA GLU A 117 4.18 9.21 -4.97
C GLU A 117 3.88 8.34 -6.20
N SER A 118 3.76 7.03 -6.00
CA SER A 118 3.51 6.07 -7.07
C SER A 118 2.07 6.04 -7.56
N SER A 119 1.15 6.66 -6.83
CA SER A 119 -0.29 6.56 -7.06
C SER A 119 -0.96 7.92 -7.26
N LYS A 120 -0.21 8.96 -7.66
CA LYS A 120 -0.71 10.35 -7.86
C LYS A 120 -1.87 10.45 -8.84
N ASP A 121 -1.91 9.57 -9.83
CA ASP A 121 -2.94 9.54 -10.88
C ASP A 121 -4.09 8.55 -10.53
N LYS A 122 -4.16 8.07 -9.29
CA LYS A 122 -5.11 7.05 -8.86
C LYS A 122 -6.04 7.57 -7.78
N THR A 123 -7.21 6.94 -7.66
CA THR A 123 -8.06 7.09 -6.49
C THR A 123 -7.56 6.16 -5.39
N ILE A 124 -7.24 6.72 -4.23
CA ILE A 124 -6.83 5.96 -3.06
C ILE A 124 -7.96 5.97 -2.02
N VAL A 125 -8.38 4.80 -1.59
CA VAL A 125 -9.24 4.64 -0.40
C VAL A 125 -8.38 3.99 0.67
N TRP A 126 -8.08 4.75 1.73
CA TRP A 126 -7.24 4.30 2.82
C TRP A 126 -8.06 4.12 4.10
N ILE A 127 -8.12 2.89 4.57
CA ILE A 127 -8.72 2.53 5.86
C ILE A 127 -7.61 2.54 6.91
N THR A 128 -7.76 3.36 7.94
CA THR A 128 -6.78 3.47 9.02
C THR A 128 -7.47 3.89 10.33
N HIS A 129 -6.89 3.51 11.45
CA HIS A 129 -7.24 4.04 12.75
C HIS A 129 -6.18 5.03 13.28
N HIS A 130 -5.07 5.21 12.55
CA HIS A 130 -4.05 6.21 12.83
C HIS A 130 -4.38 7.51 12.09
N LEU A 131 -4.28 8.63 12.79
CA LEU A 131 -4.55 9.95 12.22
C LEU A 131 -3.29 10.62 11.68
N ASN A 132 -2.14 9.94 11.77
CA ASN A 132 -0.90 10.41 11.15
C ASN A 132 -1.04 10.38 9.63
N SER A 133 -0.65 11.46 9.00
CA SER A 133 -0.64 11.58 7.52
C SER A 133 -2.02 11.66 6.84
N ILE A 134 -3.13 11.69 7.59
CA ILE A 134 -4.46 11.87 6.97
C ILE A 134 -4.69 13.28 6.40
N GLU A 135 -3.88 14.26 6.80
CA GLU A 135 -3.88 15.61 6.23
C GLU A 135 -3.52 15.64 4.73
N TYR A 136 -2.91 14.58 4.22
CA TYR A 136 -2.63 14.44 2.78
C TYR A 136 -3.84 13.94 1.98
N MET A 137 -4.93 13.55 2.65
CA MET A 137 -6.14 13.05 1.99
C MET A 137 -7.08 14.20 1.63
N ASP A 138 -7.67 14.12 0.44
CA ASP A 138 -8.64 15.12 -0.04
C ASP A 138 -9.94 15.09 0.78
N ARG A 139 -10.31 13.89 1.28
CA ARG A 139 -11.55 13.67 2.03
C ARG A 139 -11.35 12.62 3.11
N ILE A 140 -11.88 12.89 4.29
CA ILE A 140 -11.86 12.03 5.46
C ILE A 140 -13.29 11.68 5.82
N ILE A 141 -13.57 10.38 5.97
CA ILE A 141 -14.86 9.87 6.43
C ILE A 141 -14.62 9.12 7.75
N PHE A 142 -15.17 9.62 8.83
CA PHE A 142 -15.08 8.97 10.13
C PHE A 142 -16.34 8.15 10.39
N ILE A 143 -16.17 6.84 10.56
CA ILE A 143 -17.27 5.90 10.77
C ILE A 143 -17.28 5.46 12.23
N LYS A 144 -18.44 5.52 12.88
CA LYS A 144 -18.66 5.05 14.23
C LYS A 144 -20.01 4.33 14.33
N ASP A 145 -20.02 3.20 14.99
CA ASP A 145 -21.24 2.38 15.21
C ASP A 145 -22.03 2.08 13.92
N GLY A 146 -21.33 2.00 12.78
CA GLY A 146 -21.93 1.74 11.47
C GLY A 146 -22.47 2.97 10.74
N GLU A 147 -22.32 4.16 11.32
CA GLU A 147 -22.79 5.42 10.73
C GLU A 147 -21.62 6.38 10.44
N ILE A 148 -21.81 7.24 9.44
CA ILE A 148 -20.85 8.32 9.14
C ILE A 148 -21.07 9.41 10.21
N GLU A 149 -20.08 9.59 11.07
CA GLU A 149 -20.10 10.61 12.12
C GLU A 149 -19.49 11.93 11.67
N MET A 150 -18.47 11.89 10.80
CA MET A 150 -17.80 13.07 10.26
C MET A 150 -17.43 12.81 8.81
N ASP A 151 -17.49 13.84 7.98
CA ASP A 151 -17.16 13.82 6.56
C ASP A 151 -16.68 15.21 6.12
N GLY A 152 -15.48 15.29 5.54
CA GLY A 152 -14.90 16.55 5.08
C GLY A 152 -13.39 16.44 4.85
N SER A 153 -12.77 17.54 4.43
CA SER A 153 -11.32 17.65 4.37
C SER A 153 -10.71 17.75 5.79
N HIS A 154 -9.43 17.44 5.93
CA HIS A 154 -8.71 17.63 7.20
C HIS A 154 -8.91 19.05 7.74
N ARG A 155 -8.76 20.07 6.90
CA ARG A 155 -8.89 21.46 7.29
C ARG A 155 -10.29 21.79 7.80
N GLU A 156 -11.33 21.41 7.07
CA GLU A 156 -12.72 21.65 7.48
C GLU A 156 -13.05 20.98 8.82
N LEU A 157 -12.63 19.74 8.99
CA LEU A 157 -12.87 18.98 10.22
C LEU A 157 -12.06 19.55 11.40
N TYR A 158 -10.82 19.94 11.17
CA TYR A 158 -9.96 20.50 12.22
C TYR A 158 -10.43 21.88 12.69
N GLU A 159 -10.90 22.73 11.78
CA GLU A 159 -11.41 24.07 12.09
C GLU A 159 -12.81 24.05 12.73
N ASN A 160 -13.69 23.10 12.35
CA ASN A 160 -15.11 23.15 12.68
C ASN A 160 -15.62 22.00 13.56
N ASN A 161 -14.80 20.97 13.85
CA ASN A 161 -15.20 19.81 14.64
C ASN A 161 -14.25 19.59 15.81
N GLU A 162 -14.65 20.02 17.01
CA GLU A 162 -13.83 19.88 18.22
C GLU A 162 -13.48 18.43 18.57
N LYS A 163 -14.35 17.47 18.23
CA LYS A 163 -14.09 16.06 18.49
C LYS A 163 -12.98 15.54 17.58
N TYR A 164 -13.03 15.86 16.28
CA TYR A 164 -11.97 15.52 15.34
C TYR A 164 -10.65 16.14 15.75
N LYS A 165 -10.65 17.43 16.09
CA LYS A 165 -9.46 18.15 16.54
C LYS A 165 -8.80 17.47 17.74
N LYS A 166 -9.59 17.12 18.77
CA LYS A 166 -9.07 16.41 19.94
C LYS A 166 -8.47 15.04 19.59
N LEU A 167 -9.13 14.26 18.71
CA LEU A 167 -8.62 12.97 18.29
C LEU A 167 -7.30 13.12 17.52
N TYR A 168 -7.24 14.07 16.59
CA TYR A 168 -6.05 14.34 15.79
C TYR A 168 -4.87 14.80 16.65
N ASP A 169 -5.11 15.77 17.55
CA ASP A 169 -4.09 16.28 18.45
C ASP A 169 -3.56 15.19 19.39
N MET A 170 -4.43 14.30 19.90
CA MET A 170 -4.03 13.19 20.78
C MET A 170 -3.14 12.15 20.05
N ASP A 171 -3.41 11.86 18.78
CA ASP A 171 -2.63 10.88 18.01
C ASP A 171 -1.28 11.48 17.56
N ASN A 172 -1.18 12.79 17.42
CA ASN A 172 0.02 13.50 16.99
C ASN A 172 0.89 14.06 18.14
N ILE A 173 0.51 13.84 19.41
CA ILE A 173 1.33 14.18 20.60
C ILE A 173 2.36 13.06 20.88
N LYS A 174 3.23 12.74 19.94
CA LYS A 174 4.36 11.81 20.19
C LYS A 174 5.68 12.45 19.89
#